data_b98b38d371ae4ea500521e6783aa4777
#
_entry.id   b98b38d371ae4ea500521e6783aa4777
#
_cell.length_a   1.000
_cell.length_b   1.000
_cell.length_c   1.000
_cell.angle_alpha   90.00
_cell.angle_beta   90.00
_cell.angle_gamma   90.00
#
_symmetry.space_group_name_H-M   'P 1'
#
loop_
_entity.id
_entity.type
_entity.pdbx_description
1 polymer ?
#
loop_
_entity_poly.entity_id
_entity_poly.type
_entity_poly.pdbx_seq_one_letter_code
_entity_poly.pdbx_strand_id
1 'polypeptide(L)'
;MTELVEMQNEIKEFFSSRKNIRTPRKYLGVELKKIGGLSNVNYIAVVKDMSTNERIAQILYRKFGALSKGVNHELETTIISYLAKKGIGPKLIYEEPNGNFRLVEYLEGTSTISKIKGLEPKFLEKLIPILVSYNMISYTYKYEIQNNKISFSKVDDGIPDKRLVVTKNQYSTCVDEWLEKGINCYKKFTDQFKERVSREKEPKEWADMELVQNYLDNFTKEFNANFPSKGFMVLCHNDTHRLNLLLRKKDQKLFILDHEYAYLNLPGNDMANYLNETFLFNYEPEYYCLLDKIDFDKGYQIYLKFIEQFIQNHKFLEKTKDGKDFLNFVRTKKYFVMLNNIINLFYFLWSVCYVDFPTWEKDHYGEYYFVHGVDRIKVYLAGMRELKKLI
;
A
#
# COMPACT_ATOMS: atom_id res chain seq x y z
N MET A 1 -20.51 -23.33 7.45
CA MET A 1 -21.07 -24.08 6.29
C MET A 1 -21.97 -23.20 5.41
N THR A 2 -22.80 -22.35 5.98
CA THR A 2 -23.69 -21.41 5.27
C THR A 2 -22.96 -20.40 4.37
N GLU A 3 -21.90 -19.76 4.85
CA GLU A 3 -21.20 -18.71 4.13
C GLU A 3 -20.48 -19.19 2.84
N LEU A 4 -19.83 -20.35 2.88
CA LEU A 4 -19.20 -20.94 1.69
C LEU A 4 -20.22 -21.32 0.62
N VAL A 5 -21.40 -21.81 1.03
CA VAL A 5 -22.49 -22.15 0.10
C VAL A 5 -23.06 -20.89 -0.55
N GLU A 6 -23.17 -19.81 0.21
CA GLU A 6 -23.60 -18.50 -0.31
C GLU A 6 -22.66 -18.00 -1.40
N MET A 7 -21.35 -17.94 -1.12
CA MET A 7 -20.33 -17.54 -2.10
C MET A 7 -20.35 -18.43 -3.36
N GLN A 8 -20.51 -19.74 -3.20
CA GLN A 8 -20.63 -20.65 -4.34
C GLN A 8 -21.87 -20.34 -5.19
N ASN A 9 -22.99 -19.98 -4.55
CA ASN A 9 -24.22 -19.61 -5.24
C ASN A 9 -24.09 -18.28 -5.98
N GLU A 10 -23.47 -17.27 -5.40
CA GLU A 10 -23.17 -15.98 -6.03
C GLU A 10 -22.32 -16.17 -7.30
N ILE A 11 -21.27 -16.98 -7.22
CA ILE A 11 -20.41 -17.29 -8.36
C ILE A 11 -21.20 -18.06 -9.45
N LYS A 12 -22.01 -19.05 -9.09
CA LYS A 12 -22.85 -19.80 -10.04
C LYS A 12 -23.86 -18.89 -10.72
N GLU A 13 -24.47 -17.97 -9.99
CA GLU A 13 -25.41 -16.99 -10.54
C GLU A 13 -24.73 -16.09 -11.57
N PHE A 14 -23.58 -15.51 -11.21
CA PHE A 14 -22.78 -14.71 -12.12
C PHE A 14 -22.46 -15.48 -13.42
N PHE A 15 -21.93 -16.70 -13.33
CA PHE A 15 -21.54 -17.45 -14.51
C PHE A 15 -22.73 -17.92 -15.34
N SER A 16 -23.85 -18.27 -14.70
CA SER A 16 -25.08 -18.69 -15.41
C SER A 16 -25.74 -17.56 -16.21
N SER A 17 -25.52 -16.30 -15.82
CA SER A 17 -26.03 -15.12 -16.53
C SER A 17 -25.21 -14.74 -17.77
N ARG A 18 -24.03 -15.34 -17.97
CA ARG A 18 -23.14 -15.01 -19.09
C ARG A 18 -23.49 -15.74 -20.36
N LYS A 19 -23.73 -15.00 -21.45
CA LYS A 19 -24.15 -15.54 -22.78
C LYS A 19 -23.13 -16.53 -23.39
N ASN A 20 -21.86 -16.44 -23.05
CA ASN A 20 -20.81 -17.33 -23.53
C ASN A 20 -20.65 -18.61 -22.69
N ILE A 21 -21.33 -18.72 -21.57
CA ILE A 21 -21.33 -19.93 -20.73
C ILE A 21 -22.54 -20.78 -21.10
N ARG A 22 -22.29 -21.92 -21.74
CA ARG A 22 -23.36 -22.84 -22.21
C ARG A 22 -23.83 -23.80 -21.14
N THR A 23 -23.07 -23.95 -20.05
CA THR A 23 -23.40 -24.88 -18.94
C THR A 23 -24.55 -24.33 -18.11
N PRO A 24 -25.66 -25.04 -18.01
CA PRO A 24 -26.78 -24.68 -17.13
C PRO A 24 -26.32 -24.56 -15.66
N ARG A 25 -26.91 -23.63 -14.90
CA ARG A 25 -26.55 -23.38 -13.48
C ARG A 25 -26.51 -24.66 -12.62
N LYS A 26 -27.40 -25.61 -12.83
CA LYS A 26 -27.46 -26.90 -12.10
C LYS A 26 -26.22 -27.79 -12.30
N TYR A 27 -25.48 -27.59 -13.39
CA TYR A 27 -24.26 -28.32 -13.71
C TYR A 27 -23.01 -27.53 -13.40
N LEU A 28 -23.11 -26.29 -12.91
CA LEU A 28 -21.95 -25.52 -12.47
C LEU A 28 -21.48 -25.98 -11.09
N GLY A 29 -20.26 -26.47 -11.01
CA GLY A 29 -19.54 -26.74 -9.78
C GLY A 29 -18.60 -25.58 -9.45
N VAL A 30 -18.51 -25.20 -8.18
CA VAL A 30 -17.56 -24.16 -7.70
C VAL A 30 -16.78 -24.73 -6.53
N GLU A 31 -15.47 -24.81 -6.70
CA GLU A 31 -14.52 -25.18 -5.65
C GLU A 31 -13.87 -23.90 -5.12
N LEU A 32 -13.88 -23.70 -3.79
CA LEU A 32 -13.29 -22.53 -3.14
C LEU A 32 -12.08 -22.94 -2.32
N LYS A 33 -10.95 -22.28 -2.57
CA LYS A 33 -9.74 -22.39 -1.76
C LYS A 33 -9.45 -21.05 -1.12
N LYS A 34 -9.55 -20.97 0.22
CA LYS A 34 -9.20 -19.73 0.96
C LYS A 34 -7.72 -19.42 0.78
N ILE A 35 -7.43 -18.16 0.52
CA ILE A 35 -6.09 -17.58 0.54
C ILE A 35 -6.06 -16.43 1.55
N GLY A 36 -4.87 -16.05 2.01
CA GLY A 36 -4.74 -15.03 3.06
C GLY A 36 -5.37 -13.69 2.68
N GLY A 37 -5.50 -12.83 3.68
CA GLY A 37 -5.98 -11.44 3.59
C GLY A 37 -6.27 -10.95 5.01
N LEU A 38 -5.85 -9.73 5.34
CA LEU A 38 -6.07 -9.12 6.66
C LEU A 38 -7.41 -8.37 6.71
N SER A 39 -7.63 -7.48 5.74
CA SER A 39 -8.82 -6.62 5.64
C SER A 39 -9.98 -7.30 4.91
N ASN A 40 -9.68 -8.22 4.00
CA ASN A 40 -10.64 -8.88 3.12
C ASN A 40 -10.47 -10.39 3.15
N VAL A 41 -11.57 -11.11 2.86
CA VAL A 41 -11.52 -12.56 2.74
C VAL A 41 -11.41 -12.94 1.27
N ASN A 42 -10.31 -13.59 0.90
CA ASN A 42 -10.02 -13.94 -0.48
C ASN A 42 -10.08 -15.45 -0.70
N TYR A 43 -10.70 -15.85 -1.83
CA TYR A 43 -10.77 -17.24 -2.28
C TYR A 43 -10.37 -17.36 -3.74
N ILE A 44 -9.57 -18.37 -4.06
CA ILE A 44 -9.46 -18.87 -5.44
C ILE A 44 -10.70 -19.70 -5.70
N ALA A 45 -11.49 -19.31 -6.70
CA ALA A 45 -12.66 -20.05 -7.14
C ALA A 45 -12.39 -20.73 -8.48
N VAL A 46 -12.54 -22.04 -8.51
CA VAL A 46 -12.48 -22.85 -9.73
C VAL A 46 -13.89 -23.24 -10.12
N VAL A 47 -14.33 -22.77 -11.28
CA VAL A 47 -15.66 -23.06 -11.84
C VAL A 47 -15.52 -24.17 -12.88
N LYS A 48 -16.32 -25.23 -12.72
CA LYS A 48 -16.29 -26.42 -13.58
C LYS A 48 -17.69 -26.75 -14.10
N ASP A 49 -17.71 -27.37 -15.26
CA ASP A 49 -18.88 -28.12 -15.72
C ASP A 49 -18.86 -29.52 -15.08
N MET A 50 -19.82 -29.80 -14.22
CA MET A 50 -19.88 -31.05 -13.49
C MET A 50 -20.30 -32.25 -14.38
N SER A 51 -20.81 -31.99 -15.58
CA SER A 51 -21.17 -33.06 -16.54
C SER A 51 -19.96 -33.53 -17.36
N THR A 52 -19.01 -32.63 -17.63
CA THR A 52 -17.79 -32.91 -18.40
C THR A 52 -16.52 -32.88 -17.56
N ASN A 53 -16.62 -32.38 -16.31
CA ASN A 53 -15.47 -32.07 -15.42
C ASN A 53 -14.48 -31.06 -16.01
N GLU A 54 -14.89 -30.30 -17.01
CA GLU A 54 -14.07 -29.27 -17.65
C GLU A 54 -14.00 -27.99 -16.81
N ARG A 55 -12.80 -27.40 -16.69
CA ARG A 55 -12.61 -26.10 -16.02
C ARG A 55 -13.09 -24.99 -16.94
N ILE A 56 -14.18 -24.32 -16.56
CA ILE A 56 -14.74 -23.16 -17.24
C ILE A 56 -13.95 -21.90 -16.93
N ALA A 57 -13.61 -21.67 -15.64
CA ALA A 57 -12.89 -20.49 -15.20
C ALA A 57 -12.12 -20.74 -13.90
N GLN A 58 -11.10 -19.91 -13.68
CA GLN A 58 -10.46 -19.74 -12.39
C GLN A 58 -10.36 -18.26 -12.10
N ILE A 59 -10.91 -17.84 -10.98
CA ILE A 59 -11.04 -16.43 -10.60
C ILE A 59 -10.67 -16.23 -9.14
N LEU A 60 -10.38 -14.98 -8.78
CA LEU A 60 -10.28 -14.55 -7.40
C LEU A 60 -11.63 -13.98 -6.96
N TYR A 61 -12.22 -14.56 -5.93
CA TYR A 61 -13.38 -14.01 -5.22
C TYR A 61 -12.86 -13.25 -3.99
N ARG A 62 -13.16 -11.96 -3.90
CA ARG A 62 -12.78 -11.09 -2.80
C ARG A 62 -14.03 -10.58 -2.11
N LYS A 63 -14.28 -11.03 -0.86
CA LYS A 63 -15.33 -10.52 0.01
C LYS A 63 -14.77 -9.42 0.90
N PHE A 64 -15.46 -8.29 0.91
CA PHE A 64 -15.04 -7.15 1.72
C PHE A 64 -15.33 -7.39 3.19
N GLY A 65 -14.32 -7.18 4.03
CA GLY A 65 -14.43 -7.33 5.48
C GLY A 65 -14.89 -6.04 6.18
N ALA A 66 -15.10 -6.13 7.48
CA ALA A 66 -15.51 -4.98 8.29
C ALA A 66 -14.47 -3.83 8.25
N LEU A 67 -13.19 -4.16 8.08
CA LEU A 67 -12.09 -3.20 7.99
C LEU A 67 -12.06 -2.44 6.65
N SER A 68 -12.70 -2.96 5.61
CA SER A 68 -12.79 -2.29 4.31
C SER A 68 -13.87 -1.19 4.24
N LYS A 69 -14.62 -0.94 5.33
CA LYS A 69 -15.64 0.12 5.37
C LYS A 69 -15.09 1.53 5.14
N GLY A 70 -13.79 1.74 5.38
CA GLY A 70 -13.09 3.00 5.10
C GLY A 70 -12.44 3.08 3.71
N VAL A 71 -12.52 2.00 2.92
CA VAL A 71 -11.93 1.93 1.59
C VAL A 71 -12.83 2.62 0.56
N ASN A 72 -12.23 3.42 -0.31
CA ASN A 72 -12.94 3.99 -1.46
C ASN A 72 -13.00 2.95 -2.59
N HIS A 73 -14.06 2.14 -2.62
CA HIS A 73 -14.24 1.07 -3.61
C HIS A 73 -14.32 1.59 -5.05
N GLU A 74 -14.88 2.78 -5.27
CA GLU A 74 -14.98 3.40 -6.60
C GLU A 74 -13.59 3.76 -7.14
N LEU A 75 -12.75 4.35 -6.28
CA LEU A 75 -11.35 4.61 -6.63
C LEU A 75 -10.61 3.32 -6.94
N GLU A 76 -10.72 2.32 -6.07
CA GLU A 76 -10.06 1.03 -6.25
C GLU A 76 -10.48 0.36 -7.57
N THR A 77 -11.77 0.38 -7.89
CA THR A 77 -12.32 -0.13 -9.16
C THR A 77 -11.77 0.60 -10.37
N THR A 78 -11.65 1.92 -10.29
CA THR A 78 -11.06 2.76 -11.35
C THR A 78 -9.59 2.39 -11.57
N ILE A 79 -8.82 2.24 -10.49
CA ILE A 79 -7.41 1.86 -10.52
C ILE A 79 -7.24 0.47 -11.15
N ILE A 80 -7.99 -0.53 -10.68
CA ILE A 80 -7.94 -1.90 -11.22
C ILE A 80 -8.20 -1.88 -12.73
N SER A 81 -9.23 -1.15 -13.16
CA SER A 81 -9.60 -1.04 -14.57
C SER A 81 -8.50 -0.38 -15.41
N TYR A 82 -7.85 0.66 -14.89
CA TYR A 82 -6.73 1.33 -15.56
C TYR A 82 -5.51 0.41 -15.69
N LEU A 83 -5.11 -0.23 -14.59
CA LEU A 83 -3.94 -1.11 -14.55
C LEU A 83 -4.14 -2.36 -15.42
N ALA A 84 -5.37 -2.89 -15.46
CA ALA A 84 -5.72 -3.99 -16.35
C ALA A 84 -5.56 -3.62 -17.83
N LYS A 85 -5.99 -2.41 -18.23
CA LYS A 85 -5.79 -1.89 -19.61
C LYS A 85 -4.31 -1.73 -19.95
N LYS A 86 -3.47 -1.38 -18.99
CA LYS A 86 -2.00 -1.34 -19.14
C LYS A 86 -1.37 -2.73 -19.06
N GLY A 87 -2.12 -3.73 -18.66
CA GLY A 87 -1.66 -5.10 -18.47
C GLY A 87 -0.74 -5.29 -17.28
N ILE A 88 -0.76 -4.39 -16.30
CA ILE A 88 0.06 -4.42 -15.06
C ILE A 88 -0.77 -4.68 -13.80
N GLY A 89 -2.03 -5.00 -13.95
CA GLY A 89 -2.96 -5.43 -12.91
C GLY A 89 -3.92 -6.50 -13.43
N PRO A 90 -4.62 -7.22 -12.53
CA PRO A 90 -5.65 -8.18 -12.91
C PRO A 90 -6.89 -7.46 -13.48
N LYS A 91 -7.68 -8.15 -14.30
CA LYS A 91 -8.95 -7.62 -14.79
C LYS A 91 -10.01 -7.71 -13.72
N LEU A 92 -10.80 -6.66 -13.56
CA LEU A 92 -12.06 -6.74 -12.85
C LEU A 92 -13.07 -7.49 -13.74
N ILE A 93 -13.61 -8.58 -13.22
CA ILE A 93 -14.58 -9.42 -13.94
C ILE A 93 -16.00 -8.99 -13.56
N TYR A 94 -16.23 -8.73 -12.28
CA TYR A 94 -17.52 -8.33 -11.74
C TYR A 94 -17.34 -7.63 -10.39
N GLU A 95 -18.17 -6.65 -10.13
CA GLU A 95 -18.36 -6.04 -8.82
C GLU A 95 -19.83 -6.10 -8.47
N GLU A 96 -20.14 -6.61 -7.28
CA GLU A 96 -21.51 -6.69 -6.81
C GLU A 96 -22.01 -5.26 -6.50
N PRO A 97 -23.23 -4.88 -6.97
CA PRO A 97 -23.72 -3.50 -6.89
C PRO A 97 -23.78 -2.90 -5.48
N ASN A 98 -23.96 -3.74 -4.45
CA ASN A 98 -23.97 -3.28 -3.06
C ASN A 98 -22.54 -3.23 -2.45
N GLY A 99 -21.51 -3.59 -3.21
CA GLY A 99 -20.14 -3.55 -2.78
C GLY A 99 -19.75 -4.59 -1.73
N ASN A 100 -20.45 -5.75 -1.70
CA ASN A 100 -20.15 -6.82 -0.75
C ASN A 100 -18.97 -7.68 -1.19
N PHE A 101 -18.84 -7.90 -2.50
CA PHE A 101 -17.76 -8.71 -3.07
C PHE A 101 -17.41 -8.27 -4.50
N ARG A 102 -16.27 -8.75 -4.97
CA ARG A 102 -15.87 -8.63 -6.39
C ARG A 102 -15.20 -9.92 -6.89
N LEU A 103 -15.31 -10.12 -8.21
CA LEU A 103 -14.61 -11.17 -8.93
C LEU A 103 -13.51 -10.55 -9.77
N VAL A 104 -12.30 -11.05 -9.61
CA VAL A 104 -11.11 -10.52 -10.27
C VAL A 104 -10.40 -11.66 -11.00
N GLU A 105 -9.70 -11.36 -12.08
CA GLU A 105 -8.86 -12.32 -12.80
C GLU A 105 -7.87 -12.99 -11.85
N TYR A 106 -7.83 -14.32 -11.86
CA TYR A 106 -6.76 -15.04 -11.20
C TYR A 106 -5.52 -15.07 -12.10
N LEU A 107 -4.43 -14.52 -11.62
CA LEU A 107 -3.18 -14.43 -12.35
C LEU A 107 -2.39 -15.75 -12.25
N GLU A 108 -2.73 -16.70 -13.10
CA GLU A 108 -2.13 -18.05 -13.09
C GLU A 108 -0.63 -18.01 -13.37
N GLY A 109 0.13 -18.87 -12.67
CA GLY A 109 1.58 -18.98 -12.82
C GLY A 109 2.38 -17.81 -12.23
N THR A 110 1.76 -17.01 -11.37
CA THR A 110 2.43 -15.92 -10.64
C THR A 110 2.88 -16.38 -9.25
N SER A 111 3.86 -15.68 -8.71
CA SER A 111 4.30 -15.80 -7.32
C SER A 111 4.73 -14.44 -6.77
N THR A 112 4.64 -14.29 -5.46
CA THR A 112 5.18 -13.12 -4.75
C THR A 112 6.70 -13.04 -4.88
N ILE A 113 7.26 -11.89 -4.57
CA ILE A 113 8.68 -11.58 -4.73
C ILE A 113 9.42 -11.87 -3.43
N SER A 114 10.57 -12.58 -3.52
CA SER A 114 11.48 -12.68 -2.38
C SER A 114 12.22 -11.36 -2.15
N LYS A 115 12.67 -11.10 -0.91
CA LYS A 115 13.42 -9.89 -0.58
C LYS A 115 14.66 -9.71 -1.47
N ILE A 116 15.47 -10.74 -1.61
CA ILE A 116 16.70 -10.70 -2.42
C ILE A 116 16.38 -10.30 -3.85
N LYS A 117 15.40 -10.99 -4.47
CA LYS A 117 14.99 -10.70 -5.85
C LYS A 117 14.42 -9.30 -6.01
N GLY A 118 13.74 -8.79 -5.00
CA GLY A 118 13.15 -7.46 -5.01
C GLY A 118 14.16 -6.31 -5.14
N LEU A 119 15.43 -6.54 -4.82
CA LEU A 119 16.50 -5.55 -4.92
C LEU A 119 17.40 -5.75 -6.14
N GLU A 120 17.17 -6.79 -6.92
CA GLU A 120 17.92 -7.01 -8.16
C GLU A 120 17.65 -5.88 -9.18
N PRO A 121 18.69 -5.36 -9.87
CA PRO A 121 18.51 -4.31 -10.87
C PRO A 121 17.45 -4.65 -11.93
N LYS A 122 17.47 -5.89 -12.44
CA LYS A 122 16.49 -6.37 -13.43
C LYS A 122 15.04 -6.38 -12.93
N PHE A 123 14.84 -6.53 -11.63
CA PHE A 123 13.51 -6.43 -11.03
C PHE A 123 13.09 -4.96 -10.88
N LEU A 124 13.98 -4.12 -10.39
CA LEU A 124 13.74 -2.67 -10.24
C LEU A 124 13.44 -2.00 -11.58
N GLU A 125 14.10 -2.41 -12.67
CA GLU A 125 13.81 -1.97 -14.04
C GLU A 125 12.36 -2.25 -14.47
N LYS A 126 11.70 -3.27 -13.89
CA LYS A 126 10.30 -3.59 -14.14
C LYS A 126 9.37 -2.86 -13.17
N LEU A 127 9.76 -2.72 -11.91
CA LEU A 127 8.94 -2.10 -10.87
C LEU A 127 8.80 -0.59 -11.09
N ILE A 128 9.91 0.10 -11.37
CA ILE A 128 9.92 1.55 -11.51
C ILE A 128 8.91 2.05 -12.56
N PRO A 129 8.85 1.53 -13.79
CA PRO A 129 7.85 1.95 -14.76
C PRO A 129 6.40 1.72 -14.31
N ILE A 130 6.15 0.67 -13.52
CA ILE A 130 4.82 0.38 -12.97
C ILE A 130 4.41 1.46 -11.97
N LEU A 131 5.29 1.81 -11.03
CA LEU A 131 5.03 2.84 -10.04
C LEU A 131 4.86 4.23 -10.68
N VAL A 132 5.69 4.56 -11.67
CA VAL A 132 5.52 5.79 -12.46
C VAL A 132 4.19 5.80 -13.19
N SER A 133 3.80 4.68 -13.81
CA SER A 133 2.49 4.56 -14.49
C SER A 133 1.33 4.70 -13.51
N TYR A 134 1.50 4.23 -12.26
CA TYR A 134 0.53 4.40 -11.20
C TYR A 134 0.35 5.88 -10.85
N ASN A 135 1.42 6.61 -10.65
CA ASN A 135 1.37 8.05 -10.38
C ASN A 135 0.71 8.84 -11.54
N MET A 136 0.85 8.38 -12.79
CA MET A 136 0.22 9.00 -13.95
C MET A 136 -1.32 8.88 -13.98
N ILE A 137 -1.92 8.01 -13.17
CA ILE A 137 -3.39 7.89 -13.08
C ILE A 137 -4.00 9.22 -12.67
N SER A 138 -3.38 9.96 -11.76
CA SER A 138 -3.86 11.26 -11.29
C SER A 138 -3.93 12.34 -12.38
N TYR A 139 -3.24 12.13 -13.51
CA TYR A 139 -3.31 13.02 -14.67
C TYR A 139 -4.24 12.53 -15.77
N THR A 140 -4.66 11.28 -15.69
CA THR A 140 -5.63 10.68 -16.62
C THR A 140 -7.06 10.89 -16.16
N TYR A 141 -7.25 11.06 -14.84
CA TYR A 141 -8.56 11.20 -14.23
C TYR A 141 -8.61 12.46 -13.36
N LYS A 142 -9.67 13.24 -13.53
CA LYS A 142 -10.04 14.27 -12.53
C LYS A 142 -10.58 13.56 -11.31
N TYR A 143 -10.21 14.02 -10.15
CA TYR A 143 -10.92 13.65 -8.94
C TYR A 143 -11.50 14.90 -8.28
N GLU A 144 -12.68 14.76 -7.75
CA GLU A 144 -13.35 15.78 -6.98
C GLU A 144 -13.60 15.24 -5.58
N ILE A 145 -13.26 16.05 -4.58
CA ILE A 145 -13.57 15.76 -3.18
C ILE A 145 -14.83 16.52 -2.85
N GLN A 146 -15.96 15.81 -2.77
CA GLN A 146 -17.22 16.38 -2.31
C GLN A 146 -17.71 15.56 -1.10
N ASN A 147 -17.93 16.24 0.04
CA ASN A 147 -18.46 15.63 1.25
C ASN A 147 -17.68 14.35 1.69
N ASN A 148 -16.35 14.41 1.68
CA ASN A 148 -15.44 13.28 1.95
C ASN A 148 -15.56 12.09 0.97
N LYS A 149 -16.24 12.25 -0.16
CA LYS A 149 -16.23 11.28 -1.26
C LYS A 149 -15.33 11.76 -2.37
N ILE A 150 -14.51 10.86 -2.87
CA ILE A 150 -13.66 11.11 -4.03
C ILE A 150 -14.36 10.49 -5.23
N SER A 151 -14.64 11.31 -6.23
CA SER A 151 -15.10 10.84 -7.53
C SER A 151 -14.02 11.05 -8.59
N PHE A 152 -13.95 10.14 -9.54
CA PHE A 152 -13.02 10.18 -10.66
C PHE A 152 -13.78 10.33 -11.96
N SER A 153 -13.44 11.36 -12.74
CA SER A 153 -13.88 11.50 -14.12
C SER A 153 -12.67 11.50 -15.04
N LYS A 154 -12.80 10.85 -16.20
CA LYS A 154 -11.74 10.83 -17.21
C LYS A 154 -11.49 12.24 -17.74
N VAL A 155 -10.23 12.64 -17.86
CA VAL A 155 -9.82 13.89 -18.49
C VAL A 155 -9.67 13.64 -20.00
N ASP A 156 -10.46 14.33 -20.83
CA ASP A 156 -10.48 14.08 -22.28
C ASP A 156 -9.28 14.65 -23.04
N ASP A 157 -8.58 15.62 -22.46
CA ASP A 157 -7.57 16.43 -23.15
C ASP A 157 -6.13 16.19 -22.68
N GLY A 158 -5.90 15.28 -21.74
CA GLY A 158 -4.55 14.92 -21.26
C GLY A 158 -3.78 16.08 -20.61
N ILE A 159 -4.42 17.24 -20.40
CA ILE A 159 -3.81 18.38 -19.72
C ILE A 159 -3.97 18.18 -18.23
N PRO A 160 -2.87 18.09 -17.45
CA PRO A 160 -2.96 17.95 -16.01
C PRO A 160 -3.68 19.14 -15.40
N ASP A 161 -4.70 18.84 -14.60
CA ASP A 161 -5.42 19.90 -13.89
C ASP A 161 -4.50 20.57 -12.85
N LYS A 162 -4.47 21.90 -12.85
CA LYS A 162 -3.77 22.72 -11.86
C LYS A 162 -4.23 22.48 -10.42
N ARG A 163 -5.32 21.73 -10.23
CA ARG A 163 -5.98 21.47 -8.96
C ARG A 163 -5.39 20.35 -8.11
N LEU A 164 -4.32 19.68 -8.56
CA LEU A 164 -3.59 18.67 -7.77
C LEU A 164 -2.74 19.25 -6.63
N VAL A 165 -2.93 20.53 -6.33
CA VAL A 165 -2.33 21.14 -5.15
C VAL A 165 -3.23 20.86 -3.96
N VAL A 166 -3.00 19.76 -3.27
CA VAL A 166 -3.73 19.42 -2.05
C VAL A 166 -2.90 19.85 -0.85
N THR A 167 -3.55 20.53 0.09
CA THR A 167 -2.91 21.03 1.31
C THR A 167 -2.70 19.94 2.37
N LYS A 168 -3.37 18.79 2.22
CA LYS A 168 -3.25 17.63 3.13
C LYS A 168 -3.12 16.34 2.31
N ASN A 169 -2.15 15.51 2.64
CA ASN A 169 -2.05 14.14 2.13
C ASN A 169 -2.72 13.15 3.10
N GLN A 170 -2.90 11.91 2.67
CA GLN A 170 -3.51 10.87 3.49
C GLN A 170 -2.75 10.66 4.80
N TYR A 171 -1.42 10.67 4.77
CA TYR A 171 -0.61 10.45 5.97
C TYR A 171 -0.79 11.55 7.01
N SER A 172 -0.84 12.84 6.60
CA SER A 172 -1.08 13.93 7.55
C SER A 172 -2.47 13.83 8.18
N THR A 173 -3.49 13.45 7.40
CA THR A 173 -4.84 13.26 7.93
C THR A 173 -4.90 12.09 8.92
N CYS A 174 -4.32 10.95 8.57
CA CYS A 174 -4.28 9.78 9.45
C CYS A 174 -3.42 10.04 10.70
N VAL A 175 -2.31 10.76 10.57
CA VAL A 175 -1.48 11.13 11.72
C VAL A 175 -2.26 12.00 12.68
N ASP A 176 -2.97 13.02 12.19
CA ASP A 176 -3.80 13.90 13.03
C ASP A 176 -4.89 13.10 13.79
N GLU A 177 -5.53 12.13 13.11
CA GLU A 177 -6.61 11.31 13.70
C GLU A 177 -6.10 10.21 14.65
N TRP A 178 -4.94 9.63 14.35
CA TRP A 178 -4.42 8.47 15.08
C TRP A 178 -3.39 8.81 16.14
N LEU A 179 -2.90 10.04 16.18
CA LEU A 179 -1.80 10.42 17.05
C LEU A 179 -2.13 10.21 18.53
N GLU A 180 -3.22 10.80 19.00
CA GLU A 180 -3.63 10.69 20.40
C GLU A 180 -3.99 9.25 20.78
N LYS A 181 -4.77 8.58 19.94
CA LYS A 181 -5.13 7.18 20.13
C LYS A 181 -3.89 6.27 20.13
N GLY A 182 -2.99 6.46 19.15
CA GLY A 182 -1.76 5.67 19.01
C GLY A 182 -0.84 5.80 20.23
N ILE A 183 -0.69 7.01 20.77
CA ILE A 183 0.11 7.24 21.97
C ILE A 183 -0.48 6.49 23.18
N ASN A 184 -1.80 6.56 23.36
CA ASN A 184 -2.46 5.89 24.47
C ASN A 184 -2.37 4.35 24.34
N CYS A 185 -2.51 3.83 23.13
CA CYS A 185 -2.30 2.41 22.84
C CYS A 185 -0.84 2.01 23.11
N TYR A 186 0.11 2.81 22.63
CA TYR A 186 1.54 2.51 22.82
C TYR A 186 1.96 2.48 24.29
N LYS A 187 1.43 3.36 25.14
CA LYS A 187 1.64 3.31 26.60
C LYS A 187 1.16 1.99 27.18
N LYS A 188 -0.06 1.57 26.86
CA LYS A 188 -0.60 0.27 27.32
C LYS A 188 0.29 -0.89 26.88
N PHE A 189 0.83 -0.84 25.66
CA PHE A 189 1.69 -1.89 25.13
C PHE A 189 3.04 -1.95 25.80
N THR A 190 3.69 -0.81 26.01
CA THR A 190 4.97 -0.77 26.72
C THR A 190 4.84 -1.36 28.12
N ASP A 191 3.72 -1.13 28.80
CA ASP A 191 3.45 -1.73 30.12
C ASP A 191 3.21 -3.25 30.02
N GLN A 192 2.42 -3.70 29.04
CA GLN A 192 2.10 -5.11 28.84
C GLN A 192 3.33 -5.94 28.40
N PHE A 193 4.21 -5.37 27.60
CA PHE A 193 5.42 -6.03 27.11
C PHE A 193 6.71 -5.61 27.83
N LYS A 194 6.57 -5.07 29.03
CA LYS A 194 7.68 -4.54 29.83
C LYS A 194 8.84 -5.54 30.05
N GLU A 195 8.54 -6.82 30.23
CA GLU A 195 9.57 -7.87 30.38
C GLU A 195 10.35 -8.07 29.08
N ARG A 196 9.68 -7.99 27.92
CA ARG A 196 10.32 -8.11 26.62
C ARG A 196 11.20 -6.90 26.34
N VAL A 197 10.70 -5.70 26.63
CA VAL A 197 11.45 -4.44 26.55
C VAL A 197 12.73 -4.50 27.40
N SER A 198 12.68 -5.16 28.56
CA SER A 198 13.84 -5.31 29.45
C SER A 198 14.95 -6.21 28.91
N ARG A 199 14.64 -7.11 27.98
CA ARG A 199 15.58 -8.09 27.39
C ARG A 199 16.36 -7.55 26.19
N GLU A 200 15.92 -6.45 25.57
CA GLU A 200 16.63 -5.86 24.42
C GLU A 200 17.91 -5.15 24.87
N LYS A 201 18.99 -5.42 24.14
CA LYS A 201 20.33 -4.86 24.38
C LYS A 201 20.54 -3.48 23.76
N GLU A 202 19.64 -3.06 22.85
CA GLU A 202 19.72 -1.78 22.17
C GLU A 202 19.24 -0.60 23.04
N PRO A 203 19.65 0.65 22.72
CA PRO A 203 19.14 1.84 23.39
C PRO A 203 17.61 1.88 23.36
N LYS A 204 17.00 2.05 24.54
CA LYS A 204 15.53 1.99 24.73
C LYS A 204 14.84 3.32 24.41
N GLU A 205 15.39 4.12 23.51
CA GLU A 205 14.81 5.41 23.10
C GLU A 205 13.35 5.28 22.62
N TRP A 206 13.05 4.16 21.96
CA TRP A 206 11.69 3.84 21.52
C TRP A 206 10.72 3.53 22.68
N ALA A 207 11.21 3.18 23.85
CA ALA A 207 10.40 2.97 25.05
C ALA A 207 10.29 4.24 25.90
N ASP A 208 11.05 5.29 25.57
CA ASP A 208 10.94 6.60 26.19
C ASP A 208 9.74 7.34 25.60
N MET A 209 8.62 7.29 26.34
CA MET A 209 7.36 7.88 25.91
C MET A 209 7.39 9.39 25.78
N GLU A 210 8.20 10.08 26.59
CA GLU A 210 8.38 11.52 26.48
C GLU A 210 9.13 11.87 25.21
N LEU A 211 10.19 11.12 24.92
CA LEU A 211 10.95 11.28 23.68
C LEU A 211 10.09 11.00 22.44
N VAL A 212 9.34 9.89 22.45
CA VAL A 212 8.42 9.55 21.34
C VAL A 212 7.35 10.62 21.17
N GLN A 213 6.75 11.11 22.26
CA GLN A 213 5.77 12.21 22.20
C GLN A 213 6.37 13.48 21.60
N ASN A 214 7.57 13.88 22.07
CA ASN A 214 8.25 15.05 21.54
C ASN A 214 8.55 14.93 20.03
N TYR A 215 8.91 13.74 19.54
CA TYR A 215 9.09 13.51 18.10
C TYR A 215 7.78 13.62 17.34
N LEU A 216 6.70 13.09 17.88
CA LEU A 216 5.37 13.15 17.25
C LEU A 216 4.84 14.59 17.23
N ASP A 217 4.99 15.35 18.31
CA ASP A 217 4.55 16.75 18.40
C ASP A 217 5.34 17.65 17.44
N ASN A 218 6.63 17.36 17.26
CA ASN A 218 7.48 18.10 16.34
C ASN A 218 7.30 17.65 14.89
N PHE A 219 6.83 16.43 14.64
CA PHE A 219 6.66 15.89 13.29
C PHE A 219 5.79 16.79 12.43
N THR A 220 4.61 17.18 12.89
CA THR A 220 3.69 18.04 12.15
C THR A 220 4.32 19.40 11.86
N LYS A 221 5.06 19.96 12.83
CA LYS A 221 5.77 21.23 12.65
C LYS A 221 6.90 21.10 11.64
N GLU A 222 7.73 20.07 11.77
CA GLU A 222 8.85 19.82 10.84
C GLU A 222 8.35 19.43 9.45
N PHE A 223 7.27 18.64 9.35
CA PHE A 223 6.64 18.31 8.09
C PHE A 223 6.14 19.55 7.38
N ASN A 224 5.36 20.39 8.05
CA ASN A 224 4.82 21.62 7.46
C ASN A 224 5.90 22.66 7.14
N ALA A 225 6.97 22.73 7.91
CA ALA A 225 8.08 23.65 7.66
C ALA A 225 9.00 23.23 6.50
N ASN A 226 9.14 21.92 6.27
CA ASN A 226 10.08 21.38 5.29
C ASN A 226 9.43 20.96 3.97
N PHE A 227 8.11 20.70 3.96
CA PHE A 227 7.41 20.51 2.70
C PHE A 227 6.95 21.83 2.12
N PRO A 228 7.19 22.06 0.83
CA PRO A 228 6.66 23.26 0.19
C PRO A 228 5.14 23.28 0.37
N SER A 229 4.62 24.42 0.77
CA SER A 229 3.18 24.66 0.99
C SER A 229 2.29 24.36 -0.23
N LYS A 230 2.91 24.09 -1.38
CA LYS A 230 2.32 23.68 -2.65
C LYS A 230 3.03 22.41 -3.16
N GLY A 231 2.85 21.30 -2.45
CA GLY A 231 3.33 20.00 -2.92
C GLY A 231 2.46 19.48 -4.06
N PHE A 232 3.11 19.01 -5.14
CA PHE A 232 2.40 18.30 -6.21
C PHE A 232 2.15 16.87 -5.75
N MET A 233 0.88 16.54 -5.50
CA MET A 233 0.47 15.20 -5.11
C MET A 233 0.23 14.34 -6.35
N VAL A 234 0.49 13.05 -6.22
CA VAL A 234 0.20 12.03 -7.22
C VAL A 234 -0.58 10.89 -6.59
N LEU A 235 -1.30 10.12 -7.40
CA LEU A 235 -1.91 8.92 -6.90
C LEU A 235 -0.81 7.92 -6.57
N CYS A 236 -0.81 7.44 -5.33
CA CYS A 236 0.11 6.44 -4.82
C CYS A 236 -0.67 5.20 -4.38
N HIS A 237 -0.01 4.07 -4.44
CA HIS A 237 -0.52 2.81 -3.90
C HIS A 237 -0.58 2.84 -2.37
N ASN A 238 0.39 3.50 -1.74
CA ASN A 238 0.57 3.67 -0.30
C ASN A 238 0.85 2.39 0.51
N ASP A 239 0.82 1.24 -0.14
CA ASP A 239 1.13 -0.05 0.48
C ASP A 239 1.96 -0.93 -0.47
N THR A 240 2.99 -0.33 -1.07
CA THR A 240 3.85 -1.02 -2.03
C THR A 240 4.86 -1.89 -1.30
N HIS A 241 4.55 -3.16 -1.19
CA HIS A 241 5.46 -4.16 -0.64
C HIS A 241 5.48 -5.42 -1.50
N ARG A 242 6.45 -6.30 -1.23
CA ARG A 242 6.72 -7.51 -2.05
C ARG A 242 5.52 -8.48 -2.17
N LEU A 243 4.60 -8.50 -1.19
CA LEU A 243 3.44 -9.38 -1.22
C LEU A 243 2.33 -8.85 -2.13
N ASN A 244 2.30 -7.51 -2.36
CA ASN A 244 1.39 -6.87 -3.29
C ASN A 244 1.93 -6.84 -4.74
N LEU A 245 3.06 -7.51 -4.97
CA LEU A 245 3.69 -7.65 -6.28
C LEU A 245 3.75 -9.12 -6.70
N LEU A 246 3.20 -9.43 -7.87
CA LEU A 246 3.22 -10.77 -8.44
C LEU A 246 4.06 -10.82 -9.71
N LEU A 247 5.02 -11.72 -9.75
CA LEU A 247 5.81 -11.99 -10.94
C LEU A 247 5.35 -13.27 -11.63
N ARG A 248 4.94 -13.17 -12.90
CA ARG A 248 4.56 -14.33 -13.68
C ARG A 248 5.79 -15.04 -14.25
N LYS A 249 5.90 -16.33 -13.98
CA LYS A 249 7.10 -17.11 -14.31
C LYS A 249 7.39 -17.20 -15.82
N LYS A 250 6.34 -17.39 -16.63
CA LYS A 250 6.48 -17.66 -18.08
C LYS A 250 7.06 -16.51 -18.89
N ASP A 251 6.74 -15.27 -18.57
CA ASP A 251 7.12 -14.07 -19.32
C ASP A 251 7.78 -12.99 -18.45
N GLN A 252 8.01 -13.31 -17.17
CA GLN A 252 8.59 -12.38 -16.20
C GLN A 252 7.84 -11.07 -16.08
N LYS A 253 6.53 -11.09 -16.35
CA LYS A 253 5.66 -9.92 -16.24
C LYS A 253 5.31 -9.66 -14.79
N LEU A 254 5.42 -8.39 -14.38
CA LEU A 254 5.13 -7.93 -13.04
C LEU A 254 3.73 -7.33 -12.99
N PHE A 255 2.99 -7.63 -11.91
CA PHE A 255 1.65 -7.12 -11.61
C PHE A 255 1.65 -6.51 -10.21
N ILE A 256 0.87 -5.46 -10.04
CA ILE A 256 0.63 -4.82 -8.75
C ILE A 256 -0.82 -5.06 -8.32
N LEU A 257 -1.02 -5.35 -7.04
CA LEU A 257 -2.29 -5.76 -6.44
C LEU A 257 -2.59 -4.93 -5.21
N ASP A 258 -3.83 -5.07 -4.72
CA ASP A 258 -4.29 -4.58 -3.42
C ASP A 258 -4.23 -3.06 -3.26
N HIS A 259 -5.17 -2.39 -3.93
CA HIS A 259 -5.22 -0.93 -4.05
C HIS A 259 -6.09 -0.26 -2.98
N GLU A 260 -6.39 -0.94 -1.88
CA GLU A 260 -7.31 -0.45 -0.86
C GLU A 260 -6.81 0.80 -0.12
N TYR A 261 -5.47 0.99 -0.04
CA TYR A 261 -4.84 2.18 0.54
C TYR A 261 -4.47 3.24 -0.51
N ALA A 262 -4.85 3.02 -1.78
CA ALA A 262 -4.50 3.95 -2.83
C ALA A 262 -5.16 5.31 -2.61
N TYR A 263 -4.34 6.35 -2.60
CA TYR A 263 -4.76 7.73 -2.40
C TYR A 263 -3.67 8.70 -2.88
N LEU A 264 -3.99 9.98 -2.86
CA LEU A 264 -3.01 11.00 -3.17
C LEU A 264 -1.94 11.10 -2.11
N ASN A 265 -0.71 11.13 -2.57
CA ASN A 265 0.46 11.27 -1.72
C ASN A 265 1.62 11.92 -2.47
N LEU A 266 2.74 12.08 -1.80
CA LEU A 266 3.94 12.70 -2.33
C LEU A 266 4.61 11.82 -3.39
N PRO A 267 5.11 12.39 -4.50
CA PRO A 267 5.89 11.65 -5.48
C PRO A 267 7.04 10.90 -4.84
N GLY A 268 7.22 9.65 -5.24
CA GLY A 268 8.26 8.79 -4.67
C GLY A 268 7.86 8.04 -3.41
N ASN A 269 6.67 8.30 -2.85
CA ASN A 269 6.20 7.59 -1.66
C ASN A 269 6.18 6.07 -1.86
N ASP A 270 5.65 5.59 -2.97
CA ASP A 270 5.56 4.15 -3.25
C ASP A 270 6.94 3.50 -3.37
N MET A 271 7.91 4.20 -3.97
CA MET A 271 9.28 3.68 -4.06
C MET A 271 9.97 3.68 -2.69
N ALA A 272 9.78 4.74 -1.90
CA ALA A 272 10.31 4.80 -0.54
C ALA A 272 9.67 3.74 0.35
N ASN A 273 8.35 3.51 0.23
CA ASN A 273 7.65 2.44 0.95
C ASN A 273 8.18 1.06 0.55
N TYR A 274 8.33 0.80 -0.74
CA TYR A 274 8.91 -0.45 -1.23
C TYR A 274 10.31 -0.71 -0.67
N LEU A 275 11.17 0.32 -0.63
CA LEU A 275 12.51 0.22 -0.07
C LEU A 275 12.48 0.00 1.44
N ASN A 276 11.58 0.64 2.18
CA ASN A 276 11.38 0.37 3.59
C ASN A 276 11.06 -1.12 3.81
N GLU A 277 10.05 -1.64 3.13
CA GLU A 277 9.56 -3.01 3.30
C GLU A 277 10.56 -4.08 2.81
N THR A 278 11.43 -3.75 1.85
CA THR A 278 12.28 -4.74 1.20
C THR A 278 13.73 -4.65 1.66
N PHE A 279 14.19 -3.46 2.01
CA PHE A 279 15.61 -3.17 2.24
C PHE A 279 15.91 -2.61 3.62
N LEU A 280 15.26 -1.51 4.01
CA LEU A 280 15.50 -0.86 5.30
C LEU A 280 14.91 -1.70 6.43
N PHE A 281 13.85 -2.44 6.15
CA PHE A 281 13.16 -3.28 7.09
C PHE A 281 13.48 -4.76 6.86
N ASN A 282 14.15 -5.39 7.79
CA ASN A 282 14.43 -6.82 7.69
C ASN A 282 13.28 -7.60 8.33
N TYR A 283 12.26 -7.92 7.50
CA TYR A 283 11.00 -8.53 7.92
C TYR A 283 11.11 -10.05 8.01
N GLU A 284 12.04 -10.56 8.80
CA GLU A 284 12.02 -11.96 9.21
C GLU A 284 11.71 -12.02 10.69
N PRO A 285 10.81 -12.91 11.15
CA PRO A 285 10.36 -12.95 12.54
C PRO A 285 11.50 -13.11 13.57
N GLU A 286 12.66 -13.53 13.11
CA GLU A 286 13.86 -13.77 13.91
C GLU A 286 14.84 -12.58 13.93
N TYR A 287 14.63 -11.58 13.06
CA TYR A 287 15.55 -10.44 12.92
C TYR A 287 14.83 -9.14 13.21
N TYR A 288 15.10 -8.58 14.35
CA TYR A 288 14.77 -7.18 14.68
C TYR A 288 15.50 -6.23 13.73
N CYS A 289 14.85 -5.10 13.41
CA CYS A 289 15.54 -4.04 12.69
C CYS A 289 16.74 -3.57 13.52
N LEU A 290 17.93 -3.77 12.99
CA LEU A 290 19.16 -3.28 13.61
C LEU A 290 19.43 -1.88 13.05
N LEU A 291 19.43 -0.87 13.93
CA LEU A 291 19.60 0.54 13.56
C LEU A 291 20.92 0.80 12.81
N ASP A 292 21.96 0.05 13.11
CA ASP A 292 23.28 0.13 12.48
C ASP A 292 23.33 -0.43 11.04
N LYS A 293 22.29 -1.14 10.61
CA LYS A 293 22.19 -1.72 9.27
C LYS A 293 21.30 -0.92 8.31
N ILE A 294 20.70 0.18 8.76
CA ILE A 294 19.90 1.06 7.93
C ILE A 294 20.81 1.89 7.02
N ASP A 295 20.83 1.57 5.73
CA ASP A 295 21.67 2.23 4.73
C ASP A 295 20.83 3.17 3.86
N PHE A 296 20.66 4.42 4.33
CA PHE A 296 19.94 5.46 3.59
C PHE A 296 20.64 5.83 2.27
N ASP A 297 21.96 5.71 2.17
CA ASP A 297 22.68 6.06 0.94
C ASP A 297 22.36 5.08 -0.19
N LYS A 298 22.40 3.79 0.09
CA LYS A 298 22.04 2.77 -0.88
C LYS A 298 20.56 2.86 -1.26
N GLY A 299 19.67 3.06 -0.29
CA GLY A 299 18.24 3.28 -0.53
C GLY A 299 18.02 4.49 -1.44
N TYR A 300 18.70 5.59 -1.18
CA TYR A 300 18.64 6.81 -1.98
C TYR A 300 19.13 6.60 -3.43
N GLN A 301 20.20 5.84 -3.66
CA GLN A 301 20.65 5.53 -5.01
C GLN A 301 19.62 4.75 -5.84
N ILE A 302 18.88 3.86 -5.21
CA ILE A 302 17.77 3.15 -5.88
C ILE A 302 16.59 4.10 -6.12
N TYR A 303 16.25 4.92 -5.13
CA TYR A 303 15.20 5.94 -5.20
C TYR A 303 15.45 6.93 -6.36
N LEU A 304 16.69 7.37 -6.56
CA LEU A 304 17.04 8.29 -7.65
C LEU A 304 16.65 7.74 -9.03
N LYS A 305 16.81 6.44 -9.29
CA LYS A 305 16.41 5.82 -10.56
C LYS A 305 14.90 5.98 -10.82
N PHE A 306 14.09 5.86 -9.75
CA PHE A 306 12.66 6.10 -9.84
C PHE A 306 12.38 7.59 -10.11
N ILE A 307 12.96 8.49 -9.36
CA ILE A 307 12.72 9.93 -9.49
C ILE A 307 13.13 10.46 -10.86
N GLU A 308 14.23 10.01 -11.43
CA GLU A 308 14.61 10.40 -12.78
C GLU A 308 13.56 9.99 -13.82
N GLN A 309 13.05 8.77 -13.74
CA GLN A 309 11.98 8.33 -14.63
C GLN A 309 10.65 9.05 -14.36
N PHE A 310 10.32 9.32 -13.09
CA PHE A 310 9.18 10.14 -12.70
C PHE A 310 9.26 11.52 -13.36
N ILE A 311 10.37 12.23 -13.23
CA ILE A 311 10.57 13.56 -13.80
C ILE A 311 10.45 13.55 -15.31
N GLN A 312 11.03 12.54 -16.00
CA GLN A 312 10.91 12.42 -17.45
C GLN A 312 9.44 12.34 -17.91
N ASN A 313 8.58 11.70 -17.12
CA ASN A 313 7.14 11.59 -17.42
C ASN A 313 6.33 12.81 -16.96
N HIS A 314 6.90 13.68 -16.11
CA HIS A 314 6.23 14.84 -15.52
C HIS A 314 6.87 16.18 -15.95
N LYS A 315 7.49 16.23 -17.13
CA LYS A 315 8.15 17.44 -17.68
C LYS A 315 7.27 18.67 -17.72
N PHE A 316 5.95 18.52 -17.76
CA PHE A 316 5.03 19.63 -17.69
C PHE A 316 5.14 20.45 -16.39
N LEU A 317 5.60 19.85 -15.29
CA LEU A 317 5.88 20.56 -14.04
C LEU A 317 7.02 21.58 -14.19
N GLU A 318 7.94 21.37 -15.13
CA GLU A 318 9.03 22.29 -15.43
C GLU A 318 8.58 23.62 -16.05
N LYS A 319 7.31 23.72 -16.46
CA LYS A 319 6.75 24.93 -17.06
C LYS A 319 6.51 26.05 -16.05
N THR A 320 6.50 25.74 -14.76
CA THR A 320 6.33 26.73 -13.68
C THR A 320 7.56 26.77 -12.78
N LYS A 321 7.81 27.91 -12.12
CA LYS A 321 8.88 28.04 -11.14
C LYS A 321 8.67 27.05 -9.98
N ASP A 322 7.47 27.04 -9.41
CA ASP A 322 7.13 26.17 -8.29
C ASP A 322 7.34 24.68 -8.64
N GLY A 323 6.98 24.28 -9.87
CA GLY A 323 7.22 22.93 -10.35
C GLY A 323 8.68 22.57 -10.51
N LYS A 324 9.52 23.49 -11.03
CA LYS A 324 10.97 23.30 -11.11
C LYS A 324 11.60 23.16 -9.72
N ASP A 325 11.23 24.05 -8.82
CA ASP A 325 11.76 24.04 -7.44
C ASP A 325 11.36 22.74 -6.73
N PHE A 326 10.12 22.28 -6.94
CA PHE A 326 9.65 20.99 -6.43
C PHE A 326 10.41 19.79 -7.02
N LEU A 327 10.61 19.74 -8.35
CA LEU A 327 11.36 18.67 -9.01
C LEU A 327 12.82 18.63 -8.56
N ASN A 328 13.43 19.78 -8.29
CA ASN A 328 14.76 19.84 -7.69
C ASN A 328 14.76 19.29 -6.27
N PHE A 329 13.73 19.62 -5.48
CA PHE A 329 13.62 19.15 -4.09
C PHE A 329 13.42 17.63 -4.01
N VAL A 330 12.56 17.05 -4.83
CA VAL A 330 12.30 15.59 -4.80
C VAL A 330 13.53 14.75 -5.20
N ARG A 331 14.50 15.34 -5.87
CA ARG A 331 15.80 14.71 -6.18
C ARG A 331 16.74 14.63 -4.98
N THR A 332 16.51 15.36 -3.91
CA THR A 332 17.45 15.43 -2.79
C THR A 332 17.38 14.21 -1.88
N LYS A 333 18.51 13.83 -1.28
CA LYS A 333 18.56 12.83 -0.21
C LYS A 333 17.68 13.24 0.98
N LYS A 334 17.66 14.54 1.29
CA LYS A 334 16.80 15.11 2.34
C LYS A 334 15.34 14.72 2.12
N TYR A 335 14.80 14.91 0.91
CA TYR A 335 13.43 14.54 0.58
C TYR A 335 13.19 13.03 0.73
N PHE A 336 14.10 12.19 0.26
CA PHE A 336 14.01 10.74 0.41
C PHE A 336 13.93 10.31 1.88
N VAL A 337 14.82 10.86 2.73
CA VAL A 337 14.81 10.55 4.17
C VAL A 337 13.53 11.05 4.84
N MET A 338 13.01 12.21 4.43
CA MET A 338 11.73 12.73 4.91
C MET A 338 10.56 11.79 4.54
N LEU A 339 10.51 11.29 3.31
CA LEU A 339 9.49 10.29 2.92
C LEU A 339 9.57 9.04 3.80
N ASN A 340 10.78 8.52 4.04
CA ASN A 340 10.96 7.36 4.90
C ASN A 340 10.47 7.62 6.33
N ASN A 341 10.72 8.81 6.87
CA ASN A 341 10.25 9.18 8.20
C ASN A 341 8.72 9.22 8.27
N ILE A 342 8.06 9.83 7.29
CA ILE A 342 6.59 9.90 7.20
C ILE A 342 6.00 8.49 7.14
N ILE A 343 6.54 7.63 6.28
CA ILE A 343 6.09 6.25 6.09
C ILE A 343 6.22 5.47 7.41
N ASN A 344 7.37 5.56 8.06
CA ASN A 344 7.60 4.79 9.29
C ASN A 344 6.75 5.30 10.45
N LEU A 345 6.52 6.61 10.56
CA LEU A 345 5.60 7.16 11.54
C LEU A 345 4.15 6.71 11.29
N PHE A 346 3.71 6.74 10.02
CA PHE A 346 2.37 6.25 9.66
C PHE A 346 2.19 4.78 10.05
N TYR A 347 3.12 3.91 9.69
CA TYR A 347 3.02 2.48 10.03
C TYR A 347 3.20 2.20 11.51
N PHE A 348 3.97 3.01 12.24
CA PHE A 348 4.00 2.95 13.70
C PHE A 348 2.61 3.20 14.28
N LEU A 349 1.98 4.32 13.93
CA LEU A 349 0.63 4.67 14.41
C LEU A 349 -0.40 3.62 13.98
N TRP A 350 -0.34 3.16 12.74
CA TRP A 350 -1.18 2.08 12.24
C TRP A 350 -1.03 0.82 13.09
N SER A 351 0.19 0.37 13.34
CA SER A 351 0.46 -0.84 14.13
C SER A 351 -0.11 -0.74 15.54
N VAL A 352 0.12 0.37 16.24
CA VAL A 352 -0.34 0.53 17.61
C VAL A 352 -1.85 0.75 17.72
N CYS A 353 -2.48 1.39 16.72
CA CYS A 353 -3.93 1.53 16.68
C CYS A 353 -4.64 0.21 16.36
N TYR A 354 -4.02 -0.64 15.54
CA TYR A 354 -4.58 -1.95 15.17
C TYR A 354 -4.65 -2.91 16.33
N VAL A 355 -3.72 -2.84 17.26
CA VAL A 355 -3.65 -3.75 18.39
C VAL A 355 -4.78 -3.52 19.42
N ASP A 356 -5.38 -2.32 19.43
CA ASP A 356 -6.53 -2.02 20.31
C ASP A 356 -7.86 -2.68 19.82
N PHE A 357 -7.81 -3.49 18.75
CA PHE A 357 -8.97 -4.20 18.22
C PHE A 357 -9.26 -5.47 19.08
N PRO A 358 -10.47 -5.60 19.70
CA PRO A 358 -10.79 -6.70 20.61
C PRO A 358 -10.71 -8.12 20.02
N THR A 359 -10.73 -8.22 18.68
CA THR A 359 -10.69 -9.50 17.96
C THR A 359 -9.29 -10.12 17.88
N TRP A 360 -8.24 -9.37 18.21
CA TRP A 360 -6.85 -9.75 18.02
C TRP A 360 -6.19 -10.34 19.26
N GLU A 361 -6.77 -10.12 20.44
CA GLU A 361 -6.30 -10.72 21.70
C GLU A 361 -6.30 -12.25 21.68
N LYS A 362 -7.14 -12.86 20.83
CA LYS A 362 -7.28 -14.33 20.74
C LYS A 362 -6.23 -15.02 19.86
N ASP A 363 -5.49 -14.30 19.03
CA ASP A 363 -4.73 -14.91 17.92
C ASP A 363 -3.20 -14.65 17.94
N HIS A 364 -2.62 -14.20 19.06
CA HIS A 364 -1.18 -13.86 19.19
C HIS A 364 -0.65 -12.76 18.23
N TYR A 365 -1.49 -12.12 17.45
CA TYR A 365 -1.08 -11.05 16.53
C TYR A 365 -0.70 -9.74 17.24
N GLY A 366 -1.14 -9.51 18.46
CA GLY A 366 -0.80 -8.32 19.24
C GLY A 366 0.71 -8.13 19.40
N GLU A 367 1.43 -9.21 19.68
CA GLU A 367 2.89 -9.18 19.79
C GLU A 367 3.57 -8.85 18.48
N TYR A 368 3.08 -9.40 17.37
CA TYR A 368 3.58 -9.11 16.03
C TYR A 368 3.46 -7.61 15.68
N TYR A 369 2.30 -7.00 15.93
CA TYR A 369 2.11 -5.58 15.64
C TYR A 369 2.89 -4.67 16.57
N PHE A 370 3.04 -5.05 17.82
CA PHE A 370 3.91 -4.33 18.75
C PHE A 370 5.35 -4.29 18.22
N VAL A 371 5.92 -5.45 17.89
CA VAL A 371 7.28 -5.54 17.32
C VAL A 371 7.39 -4.73 16.04
N HIS A 372 6.39 -4.84 15.16
CA HIS A 372 6.34 -4.05 13.95
C HIS A 372 6.34 -2.54 14.24
N GLY A 373 5.54 -2.07 15.20
CA GLY A 373 5.51 -0.67 15.62
C GLY A 373 6.85 -0.20 16.18
N VAL A 374 7.47 -1.00 17.05
CA VAL A 374 8.79 -0.72 17.62
C VAL A 374 9.85 -0.59 16.52
N ASP A 375 9.86 -1.48 15.56
CA ASP A 375 10.81 -1.40 14.45
C ASP A 375 10.58 -0.15 13.61
N ARG A 376 9.34 0.24 13.37
CA ARG A 376 9.01 1.46 12.64
C ARG A 376 9.50 2.72 13.34
N ILE A 377 9.32 2.83 14.66
CA ILE A 377 9.82 3.98 15.40
C ILE A 377 11.37 4.02 15.42
N LYS A 378 12.04 2.87 15.47
CA LYS A 378 13.50 2.78 15.35
C LYS A 378 13.99 3.35 14.02
N VAL A 379 13.37 2.97 12.89
CA VAL A 379 13.71 3.51 11.56
C VAL A 379 13.45 5.01 11.48
N TYR A 380 12.33 5.48 12.06
CA TYR A 380 12.03 6.89 12.17
C TYR A 380 13.13 7.67 12.92
N LEU A 381 13.55 7.17 14.10
CA LEU A 381 14.64 7.79 14.89
C LEU A 381 15.96 7.85 14.10
N ALA A 382 16.30 6.75 13.41
CA ALA A 382 17.48 6.72 12.54
C ALA A 382 17.38 7.76 11.41
N GLY A 383 16.22 7.89 10.80
CA GLY A 383 15.97 8.90 9.76
C GLY A 383 16.06 10.33 10.29
N MET A 384 15.58 10.60 11.51
CA MET A 384 15.72 11.93 12.14
C MET A 384 17.19 12.28 12.40
N ARG A 385 18.00 11.31 12.81
CA ARG A 385 19.46 11.50 12.94
C ARG A 385 20.12 11.79 11.60
N GLU A 386 19.69 11.08 10.55
CA GLU A 386 20.21 11.31 9.19
C GLU A 386 19.81 12.70 8.67
N LEU A 387 18.57 13.15 8.89
CA LEU A 387 18.13 14.50 8.52
C LEU A 387 18.97 15.59 9.18
N LYS A 388 19.33 15.43 10.46
CA LYS A 388 20.22 16.39 11.15
C LYS A 388 21.59 16.54 10.50
N LYS A 389 22.07 15.52 9.79
CA LYS A 389 23.35 15.61 9.04
C LYS A 389 23.21 16.31 7.69
N LEU A 390 21.98 16.45 7.18
CA LEU A 390 21.66 17.01 5.87
C LEU A 390 21.19 18.47 5.93
N ILE A 391 21.06 19.03 7.14
CA ILE A 391 20.78 20.43 7.42
C ILE A 391 22.08 21.16 7.68
#